data_00093ca51df0855777bbeb5cf98d602d
#
_entry.id   00093ca51df0855777bbeb5cf98d602d
#
_cell.length_a   1.000
_cell.length_b   1.000
_cell.length_c   1.000
_cell.angle_alpha   90.00
_cell.angle_beta   90.00
_cell.angle_gamma   90.00
#
_symmetry.space_group_name_H-M   'P 1'
#
loop_
_entity.id
_entity.type
_entity.pdbx_description
1 polymer ?
#
loop_
_entity_poly.entity_id
_entity_poly.type
_entity_poly.pdbx_seq_one_letter_code
_entity_poly.pdbx_strand_id
1 'polypeptide(L)'
;MTARARHSVFAILLALSVAVVGATPATAGEAAPDVQTQAPTAVTTASAVLHGLVNPRTRKTTYWFEVGTTLAYGTTTAAASAGKGDKPVTVTAGIGGLGPATTYHLRLVASNDRGITNGDDVTFATPANTTAQDPGAPLPTPAAPSPLPGTELGPAPAAAPVLEASMVIAPANGSVLVRVPGATHAAVLSSDASIPVGSIVDTRAGSVKLRAALPGGATQTGTFHGGLFEVRQPTGGHGMTELVLRGAQPTCPTGGARAAAVTRKRPPRSLWGHDRHGRFRTRASNSVITVRGTTWYVADRCDGTLTRVTSGSVSVRDLHRHRTVVVRAGHSYLARRTG
;
A
#
# COMPACT_ATOMS: atom_id res chain seq x y z
N MET A 1 -42.19 69.78 61.22
CA MET A 1 -42.48 68.33 61.17
C MET A 1 -41.84 67.79 59.90
N THR A 2 -40.63 67.35 59.93
CA THR A 2 -39.91 66.89 58.76
C THR A 2 -39.15 65.62 59.15
N ALA A 3 -39.60 64.47 58.60
CA ALA A 3 -38.99 63.17 58.80
C ALA A 3 -37.83 63.00 57.76
N ARG A 4 -36.63 62.76 58.28
CA ARG A 4 -35.46 62.41 57.49
C ARG A 4 -35.44 60.90 57.27
N ALA A 5 -35.50 60.47 56.00
CA ALA A 5 -35.24 59.10 55.58
C ALA A 5 -33.72 58.82 55.53
N ARG A 6 -33.28 57.79 56.24
CA ARG A 6 -31.89 57.27 56.18
C ARG A 6 -31.83 56.21 55.11
N HIS A 7 -30.98 56.42 54.10
CA HIS A 7 -30.65 55.40 53.10
C HIS A 7 -29.49 54.54 53.60
N SER A 8 -29.75 53.27 53.84
CA SER A 8 -28.72 52.25 54.08
C SER A 8 -28.23 51.73 52.76
N VAL A 9 -26.96 51.95 52.46
CA VAL A 9 -26.27 51.35 51.32
C VAL A 9 -25.77 49.97 51.72
N PHE A 10 -26.37 48.91 51.17
CA PHE A 10 -25.87 47.54 51.31
C PHE A 10 -24.83 47.33 50.23
N ALA A 11 -23.57 47.21 50.63
CA ALA A 11 -22.48 46.76 49.72
C ALA A 11 -22.53 45.22 49.61
N ILE A 12 -22.90 44.74 48.45
CA ILE A 12 -22.82 43.31 48.11
C ILE A 12 -21.37 43.01 47.66
N LEU A 13 -20.60 42.34 48.47
CA LEU A 13 -19.31 41.75 48.10
C LEU A 13 -19.60 40.49 47.26
N LEU A 14 -19.32 40.54 45.98
CA LEU A 14 -19.35 39.40 45.08
C LEU A 14 -18.00 38.67 45.18
N ALA A 15 -17.96 37.58 45.93
CA ALA A 15 -16.81 36.70 46.00
C ALA A 15 -16.68 35.91 44.72
N LEU A 16 -15.71 36.27 43.88
CA LEU A 16 -15.35 35.53 42.66
C LEU A 16 -14.52 34.31 43.03
N SER A 17 -15.14 33.15 43.18
CA SER A 17 -14.43 31.87 43.33
C SER A 17 -13.84 31.42 42.01
N VAL A 18 -12.53 31.61 41.84
CA VAL A 18 -11.77 31.00 40.73
C VAL A 18 -11.63 29.51 41.01
N ALA A 19 -12.41 28.70 40.32
CA ALA A 19 -12.22 27.26 40.29
C ALA A 19 -10.93 26.96 39.48
N VAL A 20 -9.86 26.64 40.17
CA VAL A 20 -8.65 26.06 39.57
C VAL A 20 -9.03 24.65 39.13
N VAL A 21 -9.31 24.48 37.85
CA VAL A 21 -9.42 23.17 37.20
C VAL A 21 -8.00 22.60 37.22
N GLY A 22 -7.69 21.76 38.18
CA GLY A 22 -6.46 20.99 38.22
C GLY A 22 -6.45 20.04 37.00
N ALA A 23 -5.57 20.31 36.02
CA ALA A 23 -5.26 19.35 34.99
C ALA A 23 -4.64 18.11 35.69
N THR A 24 -5.38 17.02 35.73
CA THR A 24 -4.83 15.73 36.14
C THR A 24 -3.70 15.39 35.18
N PRO A 25 -2.49 15.06 35.68
CA PRO A 25 -1.44 14.60 34.81
C PRO A 25 -1.95 13.31 34.08
N ALA A 26 -1.97 13.33 32.78
CA ALA A 26 -2.25 12.13 31.98
C ALA A 26 -1.27 11.05 32.43
N THR A 27 -1.77 9.95 32.94
CA THR A 27 -0.97 8.80 33.34
C THR A 27 -0.23 8.29 32.11
N ALA A 28 1.10 8.25 32.19
CA ALA A 28 2.02 7.90 31.07
C ALA A 28 1.82 6.48 30.48
N GLY A 29 0.77 5.78 30.85
CA GLY A 29 0.47 4.40 30.42
C GLY A 29 -0.72 4.24 29.46
N GLU A 30 -1.38 5.32 29.05
CA GLU A 30 -2.62 5.23 28.25
C GLU A 30 -2.51 5.75 26.82
N ALA A 31 -1.31 6.02 26.34
CA ALA A 31 -1.07 6.63 25.02
C ALA A 31 -0.66 5.60 23.95
N ALA A 32 -0.89 5.96 22.68
CA ALA A 32 -0.27 5.33 21.52
C ALA A 32 1.27 5.36 21.68
N PRO A 33 2.03 4.49 20.97
CA PRO A 33 3.48 4.46 21.09
C PRO A 33 4.11 5.77 20.60
N ASP A 34 5.25 6.18 21.18
CA ASP A 34 6.07 7.23 20.58
C ASP A 34 7.00 6.62 19.54
N VAL A 35 7.24 7.35 18.47
CA VAL A 35 8.02 6.87 17.33
C VAL A 35 8.97 7.96 16.85
N GLN A 36 10.23 7.59 16.59
CA GLN A 36 11.22 8.44 15.94
C GLN A 36 11.90 7.67 14.82
N THR A 37 11.73 8.12 13.60
CA THR A 37 12.46 7.60 12.45
C THR A 37 13.90 8.10 12.48
N GLN A 38 14.86 7.23 12.19
CA GLN A 38 16.29 7.57 12.12
C GLN A 38 16.82 7.30 10.70
N ALA A 39 17.96 7.95 10.37
CA ALA A 39 18.63 7.72 9.10
C ALA A 39 19.06 6.24 8.98
N PRO A 40 18.91 5.62 7.81
CA PRO A 40 19.37 4.27 7.55
C PRO A 40 20.89 4.20 7.50
N THR A 41 21.43 3.01 7.73
CA THR A 41 22.86 2.71 7.58
C THR A 41 23.08 1.60 6.55
N ALA A 42 24.33 1.29 6.24
CA ALA A 42 24.72 0.24 5.28
C ALA A 42 23.93 0.35 3.96
N VAL A 43 23.74 1.58 3.48
CA VAL A 43 23.04 1.83 2.22
C VAL A 43 23.92 1.40 1.07
N THR A 44 23.43 0.43 0.30
CA THR A 44 24.05 -0.08 -0.93
C THR A 44 23.22 0.31 -2.15
N THR A 45 23.65 -0.07 -3.33
CA THR A 45 22.89 0.13 -4.56
C THR A 45 21.54 -0.60 -4.58
N ALA A 46 21.32 -1.59 -3.68
CA ALA A 46 20.16 -2.47 -3.70
C ALA A 46 19.54 -2.74 -2.33
N SER A 47 20.13 -2.24 -1.23
CA SER A 47 19.67 -2.53 0.14
C SER A 47 20.06 -1.43 1.13
N ALA A 48 19.39 -1.42 2.29
CA ALA A 48 19.73 -0.58 3.43
C ALA A 48 19.33 -1.25 4.75
N VAL A 49 19.92 -0.80 5.87
CA VAL A 49 19.48 -1.13 7.23
C VAL A 49 18.76 0.09 7.81
N LEU A 50 17.49 -0.07 8.13
CA LEU A 50 16.61 0.97 8.65
C LEU A 50 16.67 1.01 10.16
N HIS A 51 16.57 2.20 10.76
CA HIS A 51 16.68 2.41 12.20
C HIS A 51 15.60 3.34 12.71
N GLY A 52 15.26 3.17 13.99
CA GLY A 52 14.39 4.08 14.69
C GLY A 52 14.27 3.77 16.17
N LEU A 53 13.53 4.61 16.88
CA LEU A 53 13.20 4.44 18.29
C LEU A 53 11.70 4.30 18.46
N VAL A 54 11.27 3.36 19.30
CA VAL A 54 9.87 3.16 19.69
C VAL A 54 9.79 3.14 21.20
N ASN A 55 8.97 4.00 21.80
CA ASN A 55 8.57 3.84 23.19
C ASN A 55 7.19 3.17 23.22
N PRO A 56 7.07 1.94 23.71
CA PRO A 56 5.81 1.20 23.76
C PRO A 56 4.77 1.76 24.73
N ARG A 57 5.12 2.69 25.62
CA ARG A 57 4.21 3.29 26.64
C ARG A 57 3.51 2.23 27.48
N THR A 58 4.27 1.25 27.99
CA THR A 58 3.81 0.12 28.82
C THR A 58 2.84 -0.85 28.13
N ARG A 59 2.62 -0.71 26.80
CA ARG A 59 1.70 -1.53 26.02
C ARG A 59 2.43 -2.43 25.04
N LYS A 60 1.89 -3.60 24.79
CA LYS A 60 2.43 -4.50 23.75
C LYS A 60 2.35 -3.80 22.39
N THR A 61 3.51 -3.46 21.83
CA THR A 61 3.65 -2.65 20.63
C THR A 61 4.32 -3.45 19.52
N THR A 62 3.81 -3.31 18.32
CA THR A 62 4.43 -3.79 17.08
C THR A 62 4.88 -2.61 16.24
N TYR A 63 5.95 -2.78 15.47
CA TYR A 63 6.47 -1.76 14.56
C TYR A 63 6.78 -2.34 13.19
N TRP A 64 6.85 -1.47 12.19
CA TRP A 64 7.34 -1.72 10.85
C TRP A 64 7.86 -0.43 10.24
N PHE A 65 8.64 -0.53 9.18
CA PHE A 65 9.06 0.64 8.41
C PHE A 65 8.27 0.70 7.10
N GLU A 66 7.98 1.91 6.67
CA GLU A 66 7.40 2.21 5.37
C GLU A 66 8.43 2.96 4.54
N VAL A 67 8.70 2.48 3.32
CA VAL A 67 9.73 3.01 2.42
C VAL A 67 9.14 3.16 1.02
N GLY A 68 9.57 4.17 0.30
CA GLY A 68 9.16 4.38 -1.09
C GLY A 68 9.88 5.55 -1.74
N THR A 69 9.73 5.72 -3.03
CA THR A 69 10.31 6.86 -3.78
C THR A 69 9.47 8.14 -3.67
N THR A 70 8.39 8.12 -2.92
CA THR A 70 7.50 9.26 -2.67
C THR A 70 6.96 9.19 -1.24
N LEU A 71 6.39 10.29 -0.74
CA LEU A 71 5.69 10.36 0.56
C LEU A 71 4.48 9.42 0.70
N ALA A 72 4.03 8.80 -0.38
CA ALA A 72 3.02 7.74 -0.32
C ALA A 72 3.62 6.41 0.13
N TYR A 73 4.94 6.35 0.31
CA TYR A 73 5.73 5.15 0.60
C TYR A 73 5.35 4.01 -0.35
N GLY A 74 5.24 2.83 0.05
CA GLY A 74 4.75 1.79 -0.86
C GLY A 74 5.27 0.41 -0.49
N THR A 75 6.42 0.33 0.17
CA THR A 75 6.97 -0.88 0.76
C THR A 75 6.82 -0.82 2.27
N THR A 76 6.45 -1.94 2.88
CA THR A 76 6.49 -2.11 4.33
C THR A 76 7.38 -3.29 4.69
N THR A 77 8.22 -3.12 5.72
CA THR A 77 8.93 -4.26 6.28
C THR A 77 7.99 -5.20 7.03
N ALA A 78 8.43 -6.39 7.34
CA ALA A 78 7.69 -7.28 8.22
C ALA A 78 7.48 -6.61 9.59
N ALA A 79 6.26 -6.73 10.15
CA ALA A 79 5.98 -6.23 11.48
C ALA A 79 6.72 -7.04 12.54
N ALA A 80 7.38 -6.34 13.47
CA ALA A 80 8.14 -6.92 14.57
C ALA A 80 7.69 -6.33 15.91
N SER A 81 8.07 -6.97 17.02
CA SER A 81 7.68 -6.53 18.36
C SER A 81 8.69 -5.52 18.93
N ALA A 82 8.20 -4.38 19.41
CA ALA A 82 8.96 -3.43 20.22
C ALA A 82 8.83 -3.70 21.75
N GLY A 83 8.13 -4.77 22.14
CA GLY A 83 7.90 -5.10 23.56
C GLY A 83 6.74 -4.32 24.18
N LYS A 84 6.81 -4.13 25.53
CA LYS A 84 5.79 -3.45 26.32
C LYS A 84 6.40 -2.51 27.40
N GLY A 85 7.65 -2.11 27.23
CA GLY A 85 8.35 -1.20 28.17
C GLY A 85 7.80 0.23 28.14
N ASP A 86 8.33 1.06 29.01
CA ASP A 86 8.02 2.49 29.11
C ASP A 86 9.18 3.38 28.62
N LYS A 87 10.25 2.78 28.14
CA LYS A 87 11.44 3.47 27.61
C LYS A 87 11.57 3.27 26.12
N PRO A 88 12.16 4.23 25.39
CA PRO A 88 12.48 4.05 23.98
C PRO A 88 13.42 2.87 23.78
N VAL A 89 13.10 2.01 22.83
CA VAL A 89 13.94 0.89 22.37
C VAL A 89 14.35 1.13 20.91
N THR A 90 15.61 0.84 20.62
CA THR A 90 16.09 0.88 19.23
C THR A 90 15.49 -0.29 18.46
N VAL A 91 14.96 0.00 17.29
CA VAL A 91 14.38 -0.98 16.36
C VAL A 91 15.07 -0.88 15.02
N THR A 92 15.25 -2.03 14.37
CA THR A 92 15.93 -2.10 13.08
C THR A 92 15.21 -3.06 12.13
N ALA A 93 15.34 -2.84 10.82
CA ALA A 93 14.92 -3.78 9.80
C ALA A 93 15.81 -3.66 8.56
N GLY A 94 16.12 -4.78 7.92
CA GLY A 94 16.73 -4.79 6.60
C GLY A 94 15.70 -4.57 5.50
N ILE A 95 16.06 -3.79 4.48
CA ILE A 95 15.30 -3.66 3.25
C ILE A 95 16.20 -3.95 2.06
N GLY A 96 15.69 -4.72 1.09
CA GLY A 96 16.35 -5.04 -0.17
C GLY A 96 15.46 -4.70 -1.36
N GLY A 97 15.99 -4.87 -2.58
CA GLY A 97 15.28 -4.58 -3.81
C GLY A 97 15.18 -3.08 -4.10
N LEU A 98 16.09 -2.28 -3.54
CA LEU A 98 16.23 -0.86 -3.87
C LEU A 98 16.89 -0.71 -5.25
N GLY A 99 16.52 0.36 -5.97
CA GLY A 99 17.19 0.75 -7.21
C GLY A 99 18.46 1.56 -6.92
N PRO A 100 19.50 1.49 -7.77
CA PRO A 100 20.68 2.35 -7.65
C PRO A 100 20.34 3.81 -8.01
N ALA A 101 21.16 4.77 -7.54
CA ALA A 101 20.99 6.21 -7.77
C ALA A 101 19.57 6.74 -7.53
N THR A 102 18.89 6.18 -6.52
CA THR A 102 17.46 6.46 -6.27
C THR A 102 17.29 7.06 -4.87
N THR A 103 16.52 8.14 -4.78
CA THR A 103 16.11 8.72 -3.49
C THR A 103 14.86 8.03 -2.97
N TYR A 104 14.90 7.66 -1.70
CA TYR A 104 13.81 7.02 -0.98
C TYR A 104 13.36 7.85 0.22
N HIS A 105 12.08 7.81 0.50
CA HIS A 105 11.43 8.26 1.71
C HIS A 105 11.28 7.07 2.67
N LEU A 106 11.48 7.30 3.94
CA LEU A 106 11.43 6.31 5.00
C LEU A 106 10.66 6.88 6.19
N ARG A 107 9.76 6.10 6.78
CA ARG A 107 9.24 6.36 8.11
C ARG A 107 9.08 5.08 8.91
N LEU A 108 9.24 5.20 10.23
CA LEU A 108 8.90 4.15 11.19
C LEU A 108 7.44 4.30 11.61
N VAL A 109 6.73 3.20 11.70
CA VAL A 109 5.35 3.15 12.19
C VAL A 109 5.27 2.16 13.34
N ALA A 110 4.58 2.52 14.41
CA ALA A 110 4.31 1.59 15.51
C ALA A 110 2.83 1.63 15.92
N SER A 111 2.35 0.49 16.42
CA SER A 111 0.95 0.29 16.79
C SER A 111 0.84 -0.50 18.09
N ASN A 112 -0.05 -0.06 18.98
CA ASN A 112 -0.50 -0.79 20.15
C ASN A 112 -2.04 -0.78 20.23
N ASP A 113 -2.62 -1.22 21.33
CA ASP A 113 -4.07 -1.26 21.56
C ASP A 113 -4.72 0.15 21.73
N ARG A 114 -3.91 1.22 21.83
CA ARG A 114 -4.35 2.61 21.95
C ARG A 114 -4.27 3.40 20.64
N GLY A 115 -3.53 2.90 19.65
CA GLY A 115 -3.46 3.55 18.36
C GLY A 115 -2.20 3.26 17.58
N ILE A 116 -2.08 3.97 16.46
CA ILE A 116 -0.94 3.92 15.55
C ILE A 116 -0.28 5.29 15.53
N THR A 117 1.04 5.30 15.63
CA THR A 117 1.87 6.49 15.49
C THR A 117 2.83 6.33 14.33
N ASN A 118 2.91 7.36 13.50
CA ASN A 118 3.87 7.46 12.41
C ASN A 118 5.01 8.39 12.86
N GLY A 119 6.25 7.97 12.64
CA GLY A 119 7.42 8.82 12.79
C GLY A 119 7.57 9.78 11.60
N ASP A 120 8.49 10.74 11.77
CA ASP A 120 8.80 11.71 10.71
C ASP A 120 9.34 11.02 9.46
N ASP A 121 9.17 11.69 8.31
CA ASP A 121 9.76 11.27 7.05
C ASP A 121 11.26 11.56 7.01
N VAL A 122 12.05 10.56 6.66
CA VAL A 122 13.49 10.66 6.46
C VAL A 122 13.83 10.24 5.03
N THR A 123 14.60 11.04 4.31
CA THR A 123 15.04 10.69 2.97
C THR A 123 16.46 10.11 2.97
N PHE A 124 16.73 9.17 2.09
CA PHE A 124 18.05 8.65 1.81
C PHE A 124 18.21 8.30 0.33
N ALA A 125 19.45 8.30 -0.17
CA ALA A 125 19.74 7.96 -1.56
C ALA A 125 20.64 6.72 -1.61
N THR A 126 20.34 5.80 -2.52
CA THR A 126 21.23 4.68 -2.86
C THR A 126 22.35 5.17 -3.77
N PRO A 127 23.58 4.62 -3.64
CA PRO A 127 24.68 4.92 -4.55
C PRO A 127 24.35 4.52 -6.00
N ALA A 128 25.00 5.18 -6.95
CA ALA A 128 25.01 4.72 -8.33
C ALA A 128 25.86 3.44 -8.48
N ASN A 129 25.58 2.62 -9.48
CA ASN A 129 26.50 1.55 -9.85
C ASN A 129 27.78 2.18 -10.42
N THR A 130 28.82 2.24 -9.60
CA THR A 130 30.16 2.53 -10.13
C THR A 130 30.70 1.23 -10.72
N THR A 131 30.68 1.09 -12.03
CA THR A 131 31.61 0.21 -12.72
C THR A 131 33.01 0.73 -12.37
N ALA A 132 33.79 -0.05 -11.65
CA ALA A 132 35.19 0.28 -11.39
C ALA A 132 35.87 0.45 -12.75
N GLN A 133 36.25 1.68 -13.09
CA GLN A 133 37.11 1.95 -14.23
C GLN A 133 38.48 1.42 -13.83
N ASP A 134 38.95 0.39 -14.52
CA ASP A 134 40.28 -0.20 -14.33
C ASP A 134 41.35 0.90 -14.49
N PRO A 135 42.15 1.20 -13.45
CA PRO A 135 43.18 2.25 -13.53
C PRO A 135 44.38 1.86 -14.40
N GLY A 136 44.36 0.74 -15.11
CA GLY A 136 45.47 0.19 -15.89
C GLY A 136 45.32 0.22 -17.41
N ALA A 137 44.22 0.78 -17.98
CA ALA A 137 44.09 0.84 -19.44
C ALA A 137 44.97 1.93 -20.05
N PRO A 138 45.84 1.63 -21.05
CA PRO A 138 46.65 2.64 -21.74
C PRO A 138 45.75 3.63 -22.50
N LEU A 139 46.16 4.95 -22.49
CA LEU A 139 45.52 6.01 -23.25
C LEU A 139 45.36 5.60 -24.72
N PRO A 140 44.18 5.68 -25.31
CA PRO A 140 44.01 5.36 -26.72
C PRO A 140 44.70 6.44 -27.59
N THR A 141 45.56 5.97 -28.50
CA THR A 141 46.11 6.73 -29.62
C THR A 141 44.97 7.32 -30.46
N PRO A 142 45.02 8.57 -30.96
CA PRO A 142 43.98 9.14 -31.78
C PRO A 142 43.81 8.30 -33.05
N ALA A 143 42.75 7.54 -33.16
CA ALA A 143 42.33 6.81 -34.33
C ALA A 143 41.41 7.66 -35.21
N ALA A 144 41.49 7.45 -36.51
CA ALA A 144 40.70 8.07 -37.54
C ALA A 144 39.17 8.01 -37.27
N PRO A 145 38.36 8.92 -37.87
CA PRO A 145 36.93 9.00 -37.57
C PRO A 145 36.23 7.68 -37.90
N SER A 146 35.87 6.98 -36.85
CA SER A 146 35.00 5.79 -36.94
C SER A 146 33.56 6.21 -37.27
N PRO A 147 32.81 5.39 -37.99
CA PRO A 147 31.41 5.64 -38.26
C PRO A 147 30.63 5.77 -36.93
N LEU A 148 29.65 6.65 -36.89
CA LEU A 148 28.78 6.96 -35.80
C LEU A 148 28.42 5.73 -34.96
N PRO A 149 28.61 5.73 -33.62
CA PRO A 149 28.18 4.62 -32.79
C PRO A 149 26.68 4.50 -32.95
N GLY A 150 26.25 3.30 -33.35
CA GLY A 150 24.83 2.93 -33.23
C GLY A 150 24.37 3.21 -31.80
N THR A 151 23.31 3.96 -31.72
CA THR A 151 22.61 4.23 -30.47
C THR A 151 22.46 2.92 -29.72
N GLU A 152 23.20 2.71 -28.62
CA GLU A 152 22.81 1.70 -27.64
C GLU A 152 21.44 2.12 -27.15
N LEU A 153 20.43 1.39 -27.62
CA LEU A 153 19.10 1.45 -27.05
C LEU A 153 19.26 0.94 -25.62
N GLY A 154 19.33 1.86 -24.66
CA GLY A 154 18.91 1.55 -23.30
C GLY A 154 17.54 0.85 -23.38
N PRO A 155 17.10 0.07 -22.38
CA PRO A 155 15.84 -0.65 -22.45
C PRO A 155 14.77 0.33 -22.92
N ALA A 156 14.21 0.08 -24.11
CA ALA A 156 13.25 0.98 -24.75
C ALA A 156 12.12 1.22 -23.76
N PRO A 157 11.69 2.47 -23.52
CA PRO A 157 10.56 2.75 -22.64
C PRO A 157 9.40 1.87 -23.11
N ALA A 158 8.75 1.19 -22.15
CA ALA A 158 7.67 0.27 -22.46
C ALA A 158 6.67 0.97 -23.38
N ALA A 159 6.36 0.37 -24.51
CA ALA A 159 5.43 0.94 -25.49
C ALA A 159 4.13 1.35 -24.81
N ALA A 160 3.48 2.42 -25.30
CA ALA A 160 2.20 2.87 -24.74
C ALA A 160 1.18 1.71 -24.73
N PRO A 161 0.28 1.66 -23.73
CA PRO A 161 -0.75 0.63 -23.69
C PRO A 161 -1.69 0.77 -24.90
N VAL A 162 -2.08 -0.37 -25.48
CA VAL A 162 -2.99 -0.43 -26.63
C VAL A 162 -4.34 -0.95 -26.14
N LEU A 163 -5.40 -0.22 -26.48
CA LEU A 163 -6.77 -0.57 -26.08
C LEU A 163 -7.11 -1.99 -26.51
N GLU A 164 -7.65 -2.78 -25.60
CA GLU A 164 -8.09 -4.17 -25.79
C GLU A 164 -6.98 -5.16 -26.23
N ALA A 165 -5.73 -4.71 -26.35
CA ALA A 165 -4.61 -5.53 -26.79
C ALA A 165 -3.51 -5.66 -25.74
N SER A 166 -3.03 -4.56 -25.17
CA SER A 166 -1.93 -4.58 -24.21
C SER A 166 -2.05 -3.53 -23.13
N MET A 167 -1.36 -3.79 -22.02
CA MET A 167 -1.24 -2.89 -20.87
C MET A 167 0.23 -2.72 -20.54
N VAL A 168 0.58 -1.59 -19.91
CA VAL A 168 1.91 -1.37 -19.36
C VAL A 168 1.86 -1.62 -17.87
N ILE A 169 2.77 -2.43 -17.38
CA ILE A 169 2.95 -2.69 -15.95
C ILE A 169 4.35 -2.26 -15.52
N ALA A 170 4.42 -1.67 -14.33
CA ALA A 170 5.66 -1.27 -13.69
C ALA A 170 5.74 -1.92 -12.30
N PRO A 171 6.87 -2.53 -11.90
CA PRO A 171 7.04 -2.98 -10.53
C PRO A 171 7.01 -1.75 -9.62
N ALA A 172 6.22 -1.80 -8.56
CA ALA A 172 6.16 -0.71 -7.58
C ALA A 172 6.87 -1.08 -6.29
N ASN A 173 6.83 -2.37 -5.91
CA ASN A 173 7.45 -2.91 -4.71
C ASN A 173 7.60 -4.41 -4.77
N GLY A 174 8.63 -4.94 -4.09
CA GLY A 174 8.86 -6.37 -3.90
C GLY A 174 9.01 -7.10 -5.22
N SER A 175 8.73 -8.41 -5.22
CA SER A 175 8.82 -9.25 -6.40
C SER A 175 7.45 -9.43 -7.05
N VAL A 176 7.37 -9.12 -8.33
CA VAL A 176 6.20 -9.35 -9.18
C VAL A 176 6.56 -10.33 -10.27
N LEU A 177 5.73 -11.36 -10.44
CA LEU A 177 5.88 -12.34 -11.51
C LEU A 177 4.78 -12.14 -12.55
N VAL A 178 5.13 -12.29 -13.82
CA VAL A 178 4.20 -12.14 -14.92
C VAL A 178 4.28 -13.35 -15.82
N ARG A 179 3.13 -13.92 -16.16
CA ARG A 179 2.99 -14.97 -17.15
C ARG A 179 2.09 -14.50 -18.28
N VAL A 180 2.68 -14.29 -19.46
CA VAL A 180 1.92 -13.90 -20.66
C VAL A 180 1.15 -15.09 -21.23
N PRO A 181 0.07 -14.87 -22.01
CA PRO A 181 -0.66 -15.93 -22.67
C PRO A 181 0.28 -16.82 -23.50
N GLY A 182 0.09 -18.14 -23.42
CA GLY A 182 0.92 -19.13 -24.10
C GLY A 182 2.24 -19.47 -23.41
N ALA A 183 2.71 -18.67 -22.45
CA ALA A 183 3.93 -19.00 -21.70
C ALA A 183 3.68 -20.09 -20.66
N THR A 184 4.62 -21.05 -20.56
CA THR A 184 4.58 -22.12 -19.55
C THR A 184 5.02 -21.63 -18.16
N HIS A 185 5.93 -20.66 -18.10
CA HIS A 185 6.52 -20.14 -16.88
C HIS A 185 6.24 -18.64 -16.70
N ALA A 186 6.28 -18.19 -15.48
CA ALA A 186 6.22 -16.77 -15.16
C ALA A 186 7.64 -16.19 -15.10
N ALA A 187 7.80 -14.95 -15.61
CA ALA A 187 9.04 -14.18 -15.52
C ALA A 187 8.94 -13.13 -14.43
N VAL A 188 10.09 -12.76 -13.84
CA VAL A 188 10.18 -11.65 -12.89
C VAL A 188 10.04 -10.33 -13.66
N LEU A 189 9.18 -9.45 -13.17
CA LEU A 189 9.05 -8.08 -13.67
C LEU A 189 10.13 -7.21 -13.01
N SER A 190 11.19 -6.90 -13.74
CA SER A 190 12.33 -6.08 -13.28
C SER A 190 12.23 -4.61 -13.68
N SER A 191 11.48 -4.29 -14.70
CA SER A 191 11.27 -2.93 -15.24
C SER A 191 9.86 -2.81 -15.81
N ASP A 192 9.51 -1.61 -16.29
CA ASP A 192 8.27 -1.39 -17.02
C ASP A 192 8.19 -2.32 -18.23
N ALA A 193 7.07 -2.98 -18.38
CA ALA A 193 6.85 -3.93 -19.48
C ALA A 193 5.45 -3.78 -20.09
N SER A 194 5.36 -3.91 -21.41
CA SER A 194 4.08 -4.08 -22.10
C SER A 194 3.67 -5.55 -22.04
N ILE A 195 2.49 -5.82 -21.53
CA ILE A 195 1.93 -7.17 -21.42
C ILE A 195 0.63 -7.26 -22.22
N PRO A 196 0.39 -8.34 -22.95
CA PRO A 196 -0.88 -8.55 -23.65
C PRO A 196 -2.02 -8.78 -22.65
N VAL A 197 -3.25 -8.49 -23.07
CA VAL A 197 -4.44 -8.91 -22.33
C VAL A 197 -4.45 -10.43 -22.16
N GLY A 198 -5.00 -10.94 -21.06
CA GLY A 198 -4.92 -12.35 -20.70
C GLY A 198 -3.66 -12.73 -19.90
N SER A 199 -2.71 -11.80 -19.71
CA SER A 199 -1.55 -12.04 -18.84
C SER A 199 -1.97 -12.24 -17.40
N ILE A 200 -1.25 -13.12 -16.69
CA ILE A 200 -1.42 -13.36 -15.25
C ILE A 200 -0.30 -12.65 -14.50
N VAL A 201 -0.68 -11.83 -13.53
CA VAL A 201 0.23 -11.03 -12.70
C VAL A 201 0.14 -11.52 -11.27
N ASP A 202 1.29 -11.89 -10.70
CA ASP A 202 1.42 -12.33 -9.31
C ASP A 202 2.07 -11.23 -8.47
N THR A 203 1.27 -10.63 -7.62
CA THR A 203 1.68 -9.56 -6.69
C THR A 203 1.64 -10.02 -5.24
N ARG A 204 1.67 -11.33 -4.96
CA ARG A 204 1.62 -11.85 -3.59
C ARG A 204 2.85 -11.48 -2.78
N ALA A 205 4.00 -11.32 -3.44
CA ALA A 205 5.26 -10.90 -2.85
C ALA A 205 5.66 -9.45 -3.22
N GLY A 206 4.75 -8.69 -3.86
CA GLY A 206 5.06 -7.34 -4.29
C GLY A 206 3.83 -6.54 -4.67
N SER A 207 4.04 -5.41 -5.34
CA SER A 207 3.00 -4.56 -5.89
C SER A 207 3.36 -4.08 -7.30
N VAL A 208 2.33 -3.82 -8.09
CA VAL A 208 2.46 -3.39 -9.47
C VAL A 208 1.61 -2.16 -9.75
N LYS A 209 2.15 -1.22 -10.49
CA LYS A 209 1.41 -0.14 -11.12
C LYS A 209 1.01 -0.58 -12.53
N LEU A 210 -0.28 -0.57 -12.82
CA LEU A 210 -0.83 -0.99 -14.10
C LEU A 210 -1.41 0.23 -14.82
N ARG A 211 -1.00 0.47 -16.04
CA ARG A 211 -1.51 1.50 -16.94
C ARG A 211 -2.20 0.84 -18.13
N ALA A 212 -3.44 1.19 -18.37
CA ALA A 212 -4.26 0.66 -19.47
C ALA A 212 -4.80 1.80 -20.35
N ALA A 213 -4.96 1.53 -21.63
CA ALA A 213 -5.53 2.48 -22.57
C ALA A 213 -7.04 2.64 -22.37
N LEU A 214 -7.52 3.85 -22.62
CA LEU A 214 -8.93 4.21 -22.71
C LEU A 214 -9.27 4.63 -24.14
N PRO A 215 -10.54 4.60 -24.55
CA PRO A 215 -10.96 5.20 -25.81
C PRO A 215 -10.52 6.66 -25.92
N GLY A 216 -10.15 7.08 -27.13
CA GLY A 216 -9.66 8.44 -27.37
C GLY A 216 -8.21 8.71 -27.00
N GLY A 217 -7.40 7.67 -26.75
CA GLY A 217 -5.96 7.80 -26.49
C GLY A 217 -5.61 8.15 -25.03
N ALA A 218 -6.57 8.36 -24.16
CA ALA A 218 -6.34 8.57 -22.72
C ALA A 218 -5.87 7.25 -22.07
N THR A 219 -5.31 7.36 -20.86
CA THR A 219 -4.91 6.19 -20.06
C THR A 219 -5.45 6.26 -18.66
N GLN A 220 -5.58 5.12 -18.03
CA GLN A 220 -5.92 4.97 -16.63
C GLN A 220 -4.81 4.22 -15.89
N THR A 221 -4.68 4.48 -14.60
CA THR A 221 -3.65 3.84 -13.77
C THR A 221 -4.23 3.36 -12.46
N GLY A 222 -3.85 2.15 -12.06
CA GLY A 222 -4.16 1.58 -10.74
C GLY A 222 -2.94 0.88 -10.16
N THR A 223 -2.90 0.76 -8.84
CA THR A 223 -1.87 0.02 -8.11
C THR A 223 -2.50 -1.20 -7.44
N PHE A 224 -1.86 -2.36 -7.58
CA PHE A 224 -2.40 -3.64 -7.14
C PHE A 224 -1.34 -4.45 -6.39
N HIS A 225 -1.75 -5.10 -5.28
CA HIS A 225 -0.84 -5.93 -4.48
C HIS A 225 -1.57 -7.04 -3.74
N GLY A 226 -0.78 -8.02 -3.27
CA GLY A 226 -1.25 -9.07 -2.37
C GLY A 226 -2.14 -10.11 -3.03
N GLY A 227 -2.06 -10.28 -4.37
CA GLY A 227 -2.89 -11.22 -5.09
C GLY A 227 -2.27 -11.78 -6.36
N LEU A 228 -2.97 -12.76 -6.93
CA LEU A 228 -2.73 -13.33 -8.24
C LEU A 228 -3.97 -13.05 -9.08
N PHE A 229 -3.80 -12.38 -10.21
CA PHE A 229 -4.91 -11.99 -11.08
C PHE A 229 -4.54 -12.02 -12.56
N GLU A 230 -5.52 -12.22 -13.39
CA GLU A 230 -5.43 -12.08 -14.83
C GLU A 230 -5.96 -10.71 -15.23
N VAL A 231 -5.24 -10.02 -16.12
CA VAL A 231 -5.67 -8.72 -16.65
C VAL A 231 -6.46 -8.92 -17.94
N ARG A 232 -7.60 -8.27 -18.03
CA ARG A 232 -8.47 -8.29 -19.20
C ARG A 232 -8.94 -6.88 -19.56
N GLN A 233 -9.21 -6.68 -20.83
CA GLN A 233 -9.90 -5.49 -21.31
C GLN A 233 -10.86 -5.96 -22.41
N PRO A 234 -12.13 -6.27 -22.03
CA PRO A 234 -13.09 -6.86 -22.95
C PRO A 234 -13.43 -5.90 -24.11
N THR A 235 -13.56 -6.44 -25.31
CA THR A 235 -14.05 -5.71 -26.50
C THR A 235 -15.44 -5.13 -26.20
N GLY A 236 -15.64 -3.87 -26.59
CA GLY A 236 -16.88 -3.15 -26.29
C GLY A 236 -17.04 -2.71 -24.82
N GLY A 237 -16.04 -2.98 -23.97
CA GLY A 237 -16.02 -2.54 -22.56
C GLY A 237 -15.66 -1.08 -22.36
N HIS A 238 -15.50 -0.28 -23.42
CA HIS A 238 -15.14 1.13 -23.38
C HIS A 238 -13.90 1.41 -22.50
N GLY A 239 -12.87 0.55 -22.60
CA GLY A 239 -11.64 0.66 -21.81
C GLY A 239 -11.74 0.16 -20.37
N MET A 240 -12.81 -0.54 -19.99
CA MET A 240 -12.92 -1.18 -18.69
C MET A 240 -11.81 -2.23 -18.52
N THR A 241 -10.97 -2.05 -17.52
CA THR A 241 -9.91 -3.01 -17.18
C THR A 241 -10.43 -3.95 -16.10
N GLU A 242 -10.52 -5.22 -16.41
CA GLU A 242 -10.98 -6.26 -15.49
C GLU A 242 -9.80 -7.06 -14.94
N LEU A 243 -9.74 -7.18 -13.61
CA LEU A 243 -8.79 -7.98 -12.87
C LEU A 243 -9.53 -9.22 -12.35
N VAL A 244 -9.26 -10.36 -12.95
CA VAL A 244 -9.92 -11.62 -12.58
C VAL A 244 -9.04 -12.33 -11.56
N LEU A 245 -9.52 -12.50 -10.32
CA LEU A 245 -8.78 -13.22 -9.29
C LEU A 245 -8.45 -14.64 -9.73
N ARG A 246 -7.19 -15.03 -9.55
CA ARG A 246 -6.66 -16.35 -9.85
C ARG A 246 -6.09 -17.00 -8.57
N GLY A 247 -5.61 -18.23 -8.68
CA GLY A 247 -5.06 -19.02 -7.59
C GLY A 247 -6.05 -20.06 -7.05
N ALA A 248 -5.61 -20.82 -6.06
CA ALA A 248 -6.42 -21.89 -5.48
C ALA A 248 -7.67 -21.33 -4.78
N GLN A 249 -8.78 -22.05 -4.90
CA GLN A 249 -9.98 -21.77 -4.10
C GLN A 249 -9.68 -22.02 -2.61
N PRO A 250 -10.33 -21.30 -1.70
CA PRO A 250 -10.17 -21.57 -0.28
C PRO A 250 -10.63 -23.01 0.02
N THR A 251 -9.78 -23.76 0.73
CA THR A 251 -10.15 -25.09 1.24
C THR A 251 -11.11 -24.90 2.40
N CYS A 252 -12.34 -25.40 2.26
CA CYS A 252 -13.39 -25.21 3.24
C CYS A 252 -13.62 -26.51 4.01
N PRO A 253 -13.73 -26.48 5.35
CA PRO A 253 -14.07 -27.65 6.14
C PRO A 253 -15.44 -28.19 5.73
N THR A 254 -15.53 -29.49 5.46
CA THR A 254 -16.77 -30.19 5.29
C THR A 254 -17.26 -30.64 6.67
N GLY A 255 -18.30 -30.01 7.19
CA GLY A 255 -18.88 -30.33 8.49
C GLY A 255 -19.12 -29.08 9.33
N GLY A 256 -20.30 -29.01 9.96
CA GLY A 256 -20.86 -27.84 10.67
C GLY A 256 -20.11 -27.31 11.89
N ALA A 257 -18.81 -27.42 11.92
CA ALA A 257 -17.99 -26.68 12.88
C ALA A 257 -18.03 -25.18 12.53
N ARG A 258 -18.62 -24.38 13.41
CA ARG A 258 -18.50 -22.93 13.43
C ARG A 258 -17.07 -22.59 13.06
N ALA A 259 -16.92 -21.72 12.08
CA ALA A 259 -15.63 -21.28 11.57
C ALA A 259 -14.69 -20.92 12.74
N ALA A 260 -13.99 -21.93 13.23
CA ALA A 260 -12.92 -21.76 14.20
C ALA A 260 -11.87 -20.92 13.50
N ALA A 261 -11.50 -19.84 14.16
CA ALA A 261 -10.38 -18.97 13.91
C ALA A 261 -9.58 -19.31 12.64
N VAL A 262 -9.97 -18.69 11.54
CA VAL A 262 -9.16 -18.71 10.33
C VAL A 262 -7.80 -18.21 10.74
N THR A 263 -6.84 -19.13 10.84
CA THR A 263 -5.42 -18.81 10.95
C THR A 263 -5.15 -17.63 10.01
N ARG A 264 -4.48 -16.60 10.50
CA ARG A 264 -4.17 -15.31 9.84
C ARG A 264 -3.33 -15.43 8.55
N LYS A 265 -3.35 -16.56 7.87
CA LYS A 265 -2.80 -16.70 6.52
C LYS A 265 -3.71 -15.94 5.56
N ARG A 266 -3.12 -15.04 4.76
CA ARG A 266 -3.82 -14.35 3.66
C ARG A 266 -4.67 -15.37 2.89
N PRO A 267 -5.92 -15.05 2.58
CA PRO A 267 -6.71 -15.91 1.71
C PRO A 267 -5.96 -16.17 0.41
N PRO A 268 -5.95 -17.40 -0.10
CA PRO A 268 -5.20 -17.75 -1.31
C PRO A 268 -5.66 -16.97 -2.55
N ARG A 269 -6.89 -16.44 -2.55
CA ARG A 269 -7.44 -15.58 -3.61
C ARG A 269 -7.89 -14.27 -3.00
N SER A 270 -6.99 -13.29 -3.02
CA SER A 270 -7.26 -11.93 -2.54
C SER A 270 -6.54 -10.92 -3.41
N LEU A 271 -6.96 -9.67 -3.34
CA LEU A 271 -6.33 -8.55 -4.03
C LEU A 271 -6.64 -7.27 -3.28
N TRP A 272 -5.64 -6.45 -3.09
CA TRP A 272 -5.77 -5.03 -2.80
C TRP A 272 -5.65 -4.24 -4.09
N GLY A 273 -6.49 -3.24 -4.26
CA GLY A 273 -6.42 -2.31 -5.36
C GLY A 273 -6.59 -0.89 -4.89
N HIS A 274 -5.91 0.02 -5.58
CA HIS A 274 -6.06 1.46 -5.44
C HIS A 274 -6.10 2.09 -6.82
N ASP A 275 -7.12 2.92 -7.07
CA ASP A 275 -7.17 3.77 -8.26
C ASP A 275 -7.63 5.18 -7.89
N ARG A 276 -7.36 6.16 -8.74
CA ARG A 276 -7.75 7.55 -8.48
C ARG A 276 -8.95 8.02 -9.31
N HIS A 277 -9.21 7.47 -10.47
CA HIS A 277 -10.33 7.85 -11.35
C HIS A 277 -10.49 6.86 -12.51
N GLY A 278 -9.97 5.64 -12.37
CA GLY A 278 -9.98 4.65 -13.44
C GLY A 278 -11.32 3.94 -13.62
N ARG A 279 -11.37 3.19 -14.70
CA ARG A 279 -12.44 2.23 -15.01
C ARG A 279 -11.92 0.82 -14.74
N PHE A 280 -11.72 0.51 -13.44
CA PHE A 280 -11.29 -0.80 -13.02
C PHE A 280 -12.46 -1.63 -12.49
N ARG A 281 -12.37 -2.92 -12.70
CA ARG A 281 -13.30 -3.91 -12.20
C ARG A 281 -12.52 -5.11 -11.69
N THR A 282 -12.88 -5.59 -10.50
CA THR A 282 -12.32 -6.84 -9.97
C THR A 282 -13.39 -7.91 -10.02
N ARG A 283 -13.09 -9.04 -10.65
CA ARG A 283 -13.96 -10.21 -10.69
C ARG A 283 -13.42 -11.27 -9.74
N ALA A 284 -14.24 -11.65 -8.78
CA ALA A 284 -14.01 -12.73 -7.83
C ALA A 284 -15.06 -13.84 -8.04
N SER A 285 -15.06 -14.88 -7.20
CA SER A 285 -15.93 -16.04 -7.39
C SER A 285 -17.42 -15.69 -7.28
N ASN A 286 -17.82 -14.86 -6.33
CA ASN A 286 -19.24 -14.59 -6.02
C ASN A 286 -19.63 -13.13 -6.27
N SER A 287 -18.70 -12.27 -6.69
CA SER A 287 -18.99 -10.86 -6.94
C SER A 287 -18.12 -10.24 -8.02
N VAL A 288 -18.64 -9.16 -8.60
CA VAL A 288 -17.91 -8.24 -9.49
C VAL A 288 -17.94 -6.87 -8.84
N ILE A 289 -16.75 -6.31 -8.60
CA ILE A 289 -16.56 -5.03 -7.95
C ILE A 289 -16.14 -4.02 -9.01
N THR A 290 -16.93 -2.95 -9.20
CA THR A 290 -16.59 -1.82 -10.07
C THR A 290 -16.21 -0.64 -9.22
N VAL A 291 -15.07 -0.01 -9.51
CA VAL A 291 -14.45 1.01 -8.70
C VAL A 291 -14.35 2.35 -9.43
N ARG A 292 -14.35 3.45 -8.67
CA ARG A 292 -14.08 4.81 -9.12
C ARG A 292 -13.37 5.57 -8.02
N GLY A 293 -12.05 5.75 -8.15
CA GLY A 293 -11.27 6.56 -7.21
C GLY A 293 -11.29 6.00 -5.79
N THR A 294 -10.91 4.73 -5.59
CA THR A 294 -11.04 4.05 -4.30
C THR A 294 -9.84 3.22 -3.94
N THR A 295 -9.78 2.87 -2.64
CA THR A 295 -8.92 1.78 -2.14
C THR A 295 -9.81 0.67 -1.61
N TRP A 296 -9.65 -0.53 -2.15
CA TRP A 296 -10.47 -1.68 -1.82
C TRP A 296 -9.66 -2.95 -1.63
N TYR A 297 -10.25 -3.86 -0.90
CA TYR A 297 -9.78 -5.22 -0.73
C TYR A 297 -10.87 -6.20 -1.13
N VAL A 298 -10.50 -7.24 -1.82
CA VAL A 298 -11.39 -8.34 -2.16
C VAL A 298 -10.73 -9.67 -1.83
N ALA A 299 -11.51 -10.63 -1.30
CA ALA A 299 -11.02 -11.97 -1.02
C ALA A 299 -12.11 -13.00 -1.17
N ASP A 300 -11.81 -14.11 -1.84
CA ASP A 300 -12.63 -15.30 -1.84
C ASP A 300 -12.41 -16.07 -0.51
N ARG A 301 -13.50 -16.41 0.15
CA ARG A 301 -13.56 -17.08 1.44
C ARG A 301 -14.52 -18.28 1.34
N CYS A 302 -14.53 -19.11 2.36
CA CYS A 302 -15.47 -20.25 2.42
C CYS A 302 -16.93 -19.84 2.46
N ASP A 303 -17.24 -18.70 3.07
CA ASP A 303 -18.59 -18.15 3.21
C ASP A 303 -19.02 -17.24 2.03
N GLY A 304 -18.13 -17.01 1.07
CA GLY A 304 -18.38 -16.14 -0.10
C GLY A 304 -17.22 -15.25 -0.48
N THR A 305 -17.49 -14.18 -1.21
CA THR A 305 -16.51 -13.15 -1.56
C THR A 305 -16.69 -11.92 -0.67
N LEU A 306 -15.69 -11.61 0.14
CA LEU A 306 -15.64 -10.40 0.96
C LEU A 306 -15.07 -9.23 0.15
N THR A 307 -15.78 -8.11 0.12
CA THR A 307 -15.28 -6.81 -0.36
C THR A 307 -15.21 -5.85 0.81
N ARG A 308 -14.08 -5.17 1.02
CA ARG A 308 -13.89 -4.10 2.01
C ARG A 308 -13.38 -2.85 1.30
N VAL A 309 -13.88 -1.69 1.71
CA VAL A 309 -13.48 -0.38 1.18
C VAL A 309 -12.84 0.43 2.29
N THR A 310 -11.64 0.95 2.04
CA THR A 310 -10.91 1.82 2.99
C THR A 310 -11.00 3.29 2.62
N SER A 311 -11.19 3.60 1.34
CA SER A 311 -11.35 4.97 0.84
C SER A 311 -12.31 4.97 -0.35
N GLY A 312 -13.18 5.98 -0.47
CA GLY A 312 -14.13 6.14 -1.55
C GLY A 312 -15.33 5.18 -1.48
N SER A 313 -15.78 4.67 -2.61
CA SER A 313 -16.90 3.73 -2.69
C SER A 313 -16.78 2.81 -3.90
N VAL A 314 -17.32 1.60 -3.79
CA VAL A 314 -17.38 0.62 -4.88
C VAL A 314 -18.80 0.13 -5.09
N SER A 315 -19.12 -0.24 -6.32
CA SER A 315 -20.33 -1.00 -6.69
C SER A 315 -20.00 -2.49 -6.69
N VAL A 316 -20.63 -3.26 -5.83
CA VAL A 316 -20.50 -4.71 -5.75
C VAL A 316 -21.73 -5.37 -6.33
N ARG A 317 -21.59 -6.02 -7.48
CA ARG A 317 -22.62 -6.91 -8.05
C ARG A 317 -22.48 -8.29 -7.44
N ASP A 318 -23.43 -8.69 -6.61
CA ASP A 318 -23.57 -10.03 -6.06
C ASP A 318 -24.10 -10.95 -7.17
N LEU A 319 -23.34 -11.96 -7.55
CA LEU A 319 -23.64 -12.83 -8.69
C LEU A 319 -24.77 -13.82 -8.38
N HIS A 320 -24.92 -14.22 -7.12
CA HIS A 320 -25.95 -15.17 -6.71
C HIS A 320 -27.30 -14.49 -6.43
N ARG A 321 -27.25 -13.30 -5.82
CA ARG A 321 -28.46 -12.54 -5.49
C ARG A 321 -28.93 -11.61 -6.61
N HIS A 322 -28.18 -11.56 -7.71
CA HIS A 322 -28.43 -10.69 -8.88
C HIS A 322 -28.67 -9.21 -8.55
N ARG A 323 -28.08 -8.73 -7.43
CA ARG A 323 -28.25 -7.34 -6.98
C ARG A 323 -26.92 -6.62 -6.92
N THR A 324 -26.98 -5.30 -7.02
CA THR A 324 -25.82 -4.40 -6.85
C THR A 324 -25.95 -3.64 -5.55
N VAL A 325 -24.87 -3.61 -4.77
CA VAL A 325 -24.76 -2.92 -3.49
C VAL A 325 -23.61 -1.93 -3.57
N VAL A 326 -23.83 -0.70 -3.12
CA VAL A 326 -22.75 0.30 -2.97
C VAL A 326 -22.13 0.13 -1.59
N VAL A 327 -20.82 -0.13 -1.55
CA VAL A 327 -20.02 -0.22 -0.32
C VAL A 327 -19.16 1.01 -0.22
N ARG A 328 -19.28 1.75 0.89
CA ARG A 328 -18.53 2.98 1.18
C ARG A 328 -17.32 2.72 2.08
N ALA A 329 -16.43 3.69 2.16
CA ALA A 329 -15.28 3.66 3.06
C ALA A 329 -15.67 3.24 4.50
N GLY A 330 -14.84 2.42 5.13
CA GLY A 330 -15.09 1.85 6.45
C GLY A 330 -16.04 0.65 6.49
N HIS A 331 -16.69 0.32 5.36
CA HIS A 331 -17.68 -0.77 5.30
C HIS A 331 -17.18 -1.97 4.49
N SER A 332 -17.90 -3.07 4.65
CA SER A 332 -17.65 -4.29 3.89
C SER A 332 -18.96 -4.95 3.47
N TYR A 333 -18.90 -5.74 2.40
CA TYR A 333 -20.00 -6.57 1.91
C TYR A 333 -19.51 -8.00 1.66
N LEU A 334 -20.31 -8.96 2.07
CA LEU A 334 -20.08 -10.38 1.80
C LEU A 334 -21.11 -10.88 0.78
N ALA A 335 -20.66 -11.10 -0.45
CA ALA A 335 -21.44 -11.86 -1.45
C ALA A 335 -21.34 -13.34 -1.10
N ARG A 336 -22.38 -13.88 -0.47
CA ARG A 336 -22.40 -15.25 0.05
C ARG A 336 -22.33 -16.27 -1.07
N ARG A 337 -21.63 -17.36 -0.81
CA ARG A 337 -21.69 -18.55 -1.65
C ARG A 337 -23.06 -19.22 -1.45
N THR A 338 -23.71 -19.67 -2.53
CA THR A 338 -24.81 -20.65 -2.45
C THR A 338 -24.20 -21.99 -2.10
N GLY A 339 -24.76 -22.66 -1.12
CA GLY A 339 -24.39 -24.01 -0.68
C GLY A 339 -24.57 -25.04 -1.77
#